data_3dc7a2ba8ec7c830c7d2825df5811fc0
#
_entry.id   3dc7a2ba8ec7c830c7d2825df5811fc0
#
_cell.length_a   1.000
_cell.length_b   1.000
_cell.length_c   1.000
_cell.angle_alpha   90.00
_cell.angle_beta   90.00
_cell.angle_gamma   90.00
#
_symmetry.space_group_name_H-M   'P 1'
#
loop_
_entity.id
_entity.type
_entity.pdbx_description
1 polymer ?
#
loop_
_entity_poly.entity_id
_entity_poly.type
_entity_poly.pdbx_seq_one_letter_code
_entity_poly.pdbx_strand_id
1 'polypeptide(L)'
;MTTLQINEVAPRDGLQIEARFVPTEAKIRLIDALSATGLARIEATSFTSPKAIPNLRDAEEVVRGIQRRAGVGITVLVPNQRGCERALACGVDEINLVMSASDSHGLANLRMTPEQSLERFTDILAATEGNGVFVNASLSTSFGCPFEGAVPQARVLELVERLLALGVEGITLCDTTGIANPDQVARLCESVRSQWPATPFTLHFHN
;
A
#
# COMPACT_ATOMS: atom_id res chain seq x y z
N MET A 1 -0.27 -10.48 24.64
CA MET A 1 0.88 -9.76 24.03
C MET A 1 0.50 -9.43 22.61
N THR A 2 0.61 -8.18 22.20
CA THR A 2 0.35 -7.78 20.80
C THR A 2 1.56 -8.22 19.97
N THR A 3 1.37 -9.11 19.01
CA THR A 3 2.44 -9.57 18.12
C THR A 3 2.60 -8.55 17.00
N LEU A 4 3.80 -8.00 16.83
CA LEU A 4 4.15 -7.16 15.69
C LEU A 4 4.34 -8.05 14.45
N GLN A 5 3.71 -7.69 13.35
CA GLN A 5 3.91 -8.35 12.05
C GLN A 5 4.81 -7.47 11.17
N ILE A 6 5.69 -8.11 10.42
CA ILE A 6 6.55 -7.44 9.44
C ILE A 6 6.03 -7.78 8.04
N ASN A 7 5.79 -6.72 7.26
CA ASN A 7 5.42 -6.82 5.86
C ASN A 7 6.63 -6.41 5.01
N GLU A 8 7.01 -7.23 4.05
CA GLU A 8 8.13 -6.95 3.16
C GLU A 8 7.64 -6.23 1.90
N VAL A 9 8.27 -5.12 1.56
CA VAL A 9 7.87 -4.30 0.41
C VAL A 9 8.97 -4.16 -0.67
N ALA A 10 10.16 -4.72 -0.44
CA ALA A 10 11.28 -4.62 -1.39
C ALA A 10 10.94 -5.12 -2.81
N PRO A 11 10.16 -6.21 -3.00
CA PRO A 11 9.81 -6.65 -4.35
C PRO A 11 8.96 -5.65 -5.13
N ARG A 12 8.18 -4.80 -4.46
CA ARG A 12 7.43 -3.72 -5.09
C ARG A 12 8.18 -2.39 -5.00
N ASP A 13 8.38 -1.88 -3.77
CA ASP A 13 8.89 -0.53 -3.54
C ASP A 13 10.37 -0.40 -3.93
N GLY A 14 11.18 -1.36 -3.50
CA GLY A 14 12.61 -1.39 -3.83
C GLY A 14 12.84 -1.59 -5.33
N LEU A 15 12.18 -2.58 -5.95
CA LEU A 15 12.38 -2.86 -7.37
C LEU A 15 11.78 -1.81 -8.30
N GLN A 16 10.82 -1.01 -7.82
CA GLN A 16 10.21 0.09 -8.58
C GLN A 16 11.24 1.14 -8.99
N ILE A 17 12.21 1.43 -8.13
CA ILE A 17 13.21 2.51 -8.33
C ILE A 17 14.53 2.01 -8.90
N GLU A 18 14.67 0.70 -9.17
CA GLU A 18 15.88 0.15 -9.76
C GLU A 18 16.19 0.76 -11.13
N ALA A 19 17.48 1.03 -11.40
CA ALA A 19 17.91 1.62 -12.65
C ALA A 19 17.71 0.69 -13.86
N ARG A 20 17.61 -0.62 -13.63
CA ARG A 20 17.42 -1.65 -14.66
C ARG A 20 16.27 -2.56 -14.29
N PHE A 21 15.57 -3.02 -15.33
CA PHE A 21 14.54 -4.04 -15.16
C PHE A 21 15.15 -5.33 -14.59
N VAL A 22 14.64 -5.75 -13.44
CA VAL A 22 14.99 -7.05 -12.85
C VAL A 22 14.16 -8.13 -13.56
N PRO A 23 14.78 -9.20 -14.08
CA PRO A 23 14.05 -10.27 -14.77
C PRO A 23 12.96 -10.90 -13.91
N THR A 24 11.83 -11.27 -14.51
CA THR A 24 10.65 -11.84 -13.86
C THR A 24 11.01 -13.03 -12.97
N GLU A 25 11.83 -13.95 -13.47
CA GLU A 25 12.26 -15.14 -12.72
C GLU A 25 13.12 -14.78 -11.50
N ALA A 26 13.86 -13.67 -11.54
CA ALA A 26 14.62 -13.20 -10.39
C ALA A 26 13.70 -12.61 -9.31
N LYS A 27 12.65 -11.88 -9.71
CA LYS A 27 11.60 -11.40 -8.79
C LYS A 27 10.86 -12.55 -8.12
N ILE A 28 10.46 -13.55 -8.89
CA ILE A 28 9.79 -14.75 -8.39
C ILE A 28 10.69 -15.45 -7.36
N ARG A 29 11.95 -15.72 -7.69
CA ARG A 29 12.90 -16.34 -6.74
C ARG A 29 13.09 -15.52 -5.46
N LEU A 30 13.13 -14.18 -5.57
CA LEU A 30 13.22 -13.30 -4.40
C LEU A 30 11.99 -13.45 -3.50
N ILE A 31 10.78 -13.39 -4.08
CA ILE A 31 9.52 -13.50 -3.33
C ILE A 31 9.39 -14.89 -2.69
N ASP A 32 9.75 -15.95 -3.41
CA ASP A 32 9.74 -17.32 -2.89
C ASP A 32 10.72 -17.50 -1.71
N ALA A 33 11.91 -16.92 -1.80
CA ALA A 33 12.88 -16.91 -0.71
C ALA A 33 12.36 -16.12 0.51
N LEU A 34 11.80 -14.94 0.30
CA LEU A 34 11.18 -14.12 1.34
C LEU A 34 10.00 -14.85 2.00
N SER A 35 9.18 -15.54 1.23
CA SER A 35 8.06 -16.34 1.74
C SER A 35 8.50 -17.47 2.69
N ALA A 36 9.77 -17.88 2.63
CA ALA A 36 10.33 -18.91 3.52
C ALA A 36 10.85 -18.35 4.86
N THR A 37 10.84 -17.04 5.07
CA THR A 37 11.47 -16.39 6.24
C THR A 37 10.52 -16.20 7.43
N GLY A 38 9.23 -16.49 7.28
CA GLY A 38 8.23 -16.30 8.32
C GLY A 38 7.56 -14.91 8.32
N LEU A 39 7.72 -14.15 7.25
CA LEU A 39 7.00 -12.89 7.04
C LEU A 39 5.49 -13.12 6.95
N ALA A 40 4.71 -12.19 7.49
CA ALA A 40 3.26 -12.29 7.43
C ALA A 40 2.69 -11.91 6.05
N ARG A 41 3.32 -10.90 5.40
CA ARG A 41 2.91 -10.38 4.09
C ARG A 41 4.11 -9.97 3.25
N ILE A 42 3.93 -10.03 1.93
CA ILE A 42 4.89 -9.54 0.94
C ILE A 42 4.13 -8.70 -0.08
N GLU A 43 4.49 -7.44 -0.24
CA GLU A 43 4.01 -6.61 -1.34
C GLU A 43 4.81 -6.95 -2.60
N ALA A 44 4.24 -7.85 -3.41
CA ALA A 44 4.95 -8.55 -4.47
C ALA A 44 5.22 -7.68 -5.71
N THR A 45 4.29 -6.78 -6.05
CA THR A 45 4.36 -5.97 -7.28
C THR A 45 3.29 -4.88 -7.28
N SER A 46 3.20 -4.15 -8.41
CA SER A 46 2.17 -3.14 -8.66
C SER A 46 1.47 -3.38 -10.00
N PHE A 47 0.15 -3.29 -10.00
CA PHE A 47 -0.68 -3.30 -11.20
C PHE A 47 -0.86 -1.92 -11.84
N THR A 48 0.07 -1.02 -11.57
CA THR A 48 0.19 0.26 -12.27
C THR A 48 0.51 0.05 -13.75
N SER A 49 0.17 1.04 -14.58
CA SER A 49 0.48 0.99 -16.01
C SER A 49 1.97 0.74 -16.27
N PRO A 50 2.34 -0.22 -17.14
CA PRO A 50 3.73 -0.45 -17.56
C PRO A 50 4.45 0.79 -18.12
N LYS A 51 3.70 1.76 -18.64
CA LYS A 51 4.25 3.05 -19.10
C LYS A 51 4.66 3.95 -17.94
N ALA A 52 3.97 3.87 -16.80
CA ALA A 52 4.27 4.67 -15.61
C ALA A 52 5.38 4.02 -14.78
N ILE A 53 5.34 2.71 -14.60
CA ILE A 53 6.34 1.94 -13.84
C ILE A 53 6.84 0.76 -14.69
N PRO A 54 7.81 1.00 -15.59
CA PRO A 54 8.32 -0.07 -16.49
C PRO A 54 8.97 -1.25 -15.76
N ASN A 55 9.52 -1.00 -14.56
CA ASN A 55 10.18 -2.05 -13.76
C ASN A 55 9.21 -3.09 -13.19
N LEU A 56 7.92 -2.78 -13.10
CA LEU A 56 6.88 -3.69 -12.60
C LEU A 56 5.87 -4.10 -13.70
N ARG A 57 6.26 -4.01 -14.98
CA ARG A 57 5.41 -4.31 -16.13
C ARG A 57 4.94 -5.77 -16.23
N ASP A 58 5.65 -6.67 -15.54
CA ASP A 58 5.46 -8.11 -15.48
C ASP A 58 4.65 -8.58 -14.26
N ALA A 59 3.78 -7.71 -13.73
CA ALA A 59 3.05 -7.94 -12.48
C ALA A 59 2.26 -9.26 -12.47
N GLU A 60 1.55 -9.57 -13.57
CA GLU A 60 0.75 -10.80 -13.67
C GLU A 60 1.62 -12.04 -13.69
N GLU A 61 2.72 -12.02 -14.46
CA GLU A 61 3.66 -13.14 -14.56
C GLU A 61 4.31 -13.41 -13.20
N VAL A 62 4.70 -12.35 -12.47
CA VAL A 62 5.26 -12.47 -11.12
C VAL A 62 4.26 -13.12 -10.19
N VAL A 63 3.03 -12.57 -10.07
CA VAL A 63 2.03 -13.10 -9.11
C VAL A 63 1.62 -14.54 -9.44
N ARG A 64 1.52 -14.90 -10.72
CA ARG A 64 1.18 -16.27 -11.13
C ARG A 64 2.35 -17.25 -10.99
N GLY A 65 3.59 -16.76 -11.03
CA GLY A 65 4.79 -17.58 -11.00
C GLY A 65 5.29 -17.91 -9.59
N ILE A 66 4.92 -17.16 -8.55
CA ILE A 66 5.38 -17.39 -7.18
C ILE A 66 4.76 -18.64 -6.57
N GLN A 67 5.53 -19.29 -5.70
CA GLN A 67 5.06 -20.43 -4.89
C GLN A 67 4.31 -19.90 -3.65
N ARG A 68 2.99 -19.98 -3.68
CA ARG A 68 2.17 -19.57 -2.53
C ARG A 68 2.46 -20.43 -1.31
N ARG A 69 2.71 -19.78 -0.17
CA ARG A 69 2.94 -20.45 1.12
C ARG A 69 1.80 -20.16 2.09
N ALA A 70 1.33 -21.17 2.79
CA ALA A 70 0.35 -20.99 3.85
C ALA A 70 0.88 -20.01 4.93
N GLY A 71 0.04 -19.07 5.33
CA GLY A 71 0.39 -18.05 6.33
C GLY A 71 1.15 -16.84 5.81
N VAL A 72 1.46 -16.76 4.52
CA VAL A 72 2.08 -15.59 3.87
C VAL A 72 1.08 -14.97 2.90
N GLY A 73 0.59 -13.76 3.20
CA GLY A 73 -0.28 -13.00 2.33
C GLY A 73 0.49 -12.30 1.21
N ILE A 74 -0.02 -12.37 -0.01
CA ILE A 74 0.51 -11.61 -1.15
C ILE A 74 -0.31 -10.37 -1.37
N THR A 75 0.31 -9.23 -1.12
CA THR A 75 -0.22 -7.89 -1.33
C THR A 75 0.26 -7.34 -2.67
N VAL A 76 -0.58 -6.57 -3.35
CA VAL A 76 -0.19 -5.83 -4.55
C VAL A 76 -0.75 -4.42 -4.56
N LEU A 77 0.01 -3.47 -5.10
CA LEU A 77 -0.46 -2.10 -5.27
C LEU A 77 -1.38 -1.99 -6.49
N VAL A 78 -2.53 -1.35 -6.29
CA VAL A 78 -3.55 -1.15 -7.33
C VAL A 78 -3.90 0.33 -7.45
N PRO A 79 -3.70 0.96 -8.64
CA PRO A 79 -3.93 2.39 -8.81
C PRO A 79 -5.35 2.75 -9.30
N ASN A 80 -6.09 1.79 -9.85
CA ASN A 80 -7.40 2.01 -10.49
C ASN A 80 -8.16 0.70 -10.71
N GLN A 81 -9.42 0.79 -11.13
CA GLN A 81 -10.29 -0.36 -11.36
C GLN A 81 -9.70 -1.41 -12.31
N ARG A 82 -9.11 -1.00 -13.44
CA ARG A 82 -8.46 -1.93 -14.38
C ARG A 82 -7.29 -2.70 -13.76
N GLY A 83 -6.51 -2.03 -12.90
CA GLY A 83 -5.45 -2.68 -12.13
C GLY A 83 -6.03 -3.67 -11.13
N CYS A 84 -7.16 -3.32 -10.50
CA CYS A 84 -7.89 -4.19 -9.58
C CYS A 84 -8.36 -5.48 -10.26
N GLU A 85 -9.06 -5.38 -11.37
CA GLU A 85 -9.56 -6.53 -12.14
C GLU A 85 -8.42 -7.49 -12.52
N ARG A 86 -7.28 -6.96 -12.96
CA ARG A 86 -6.09 -7.74 -13.28
C ARG A 86 -5.48 -8.43 -12.05
N ALA A 87 -5.44 -7.73 -10.92
CA ALA A 87 -4.94 -8.27 -9.65
C ALA A 87 -5.86 -9.41 -9.13
N LEU A 88 -7.16 -9.21 -9.14
CA LEU A 88 -8.16 -10.22 -8.76
C LEU A 88 -8.05 -11.47 -9.63
N ALA A 89 -7.85 -11.32 -10.94
CA ALA A 89 -7.64 -12.43 -11.87
C ALA A 89 -6.34 -13.23 -11.62
N CYS A 90 -5.42 -12.71 -10.80
CA CYS A 90 -4.21 -13.39 -10.37
C CYS A 90 -4.34 -14.04 -8.98
N GLY A 91 -5.45 -13.87 -8.27
CA GLY A 91 -5.71 -14.50 -6.98
C GLY A 91 -4.83 -13.92 -5.85
N VAL A 92 -4.70 -12.60 -5.77
CA VAL A 92 -4.00 -11.91 -4.68
C VAL A 92 -4.79 -11.98 -3.37
N ASP A 93 -4.11 -11.89 -2.22
CA ASP A 93 -4.78 -11.93 -0.91
C ASP A 93 -5.16 -10.52 -0.43
N GLU A 94 -4.38 -9.51 -0.84
CA GLU A 94 -4.59 -8.14 -0.41
C GLU A 94 -4.30 -7.17 -1.57
N ILE A 95 -5.15 -6.15 -1.67
CA ILE A 95 -4.97 -5.00 -2.55
C ILE A 95 -4.59 -3.80 -1.68
N ASN A 96 -3.52 -3.10 -2.07
CA ASN A 96 -3.08 -1.87 -1.44
C ASN A 96 -3.40 -0.69 -2.35
N LEU A 97 -4.33 0.17 -1.92
CA LEU A 97 -4.64 1.45 -2.54
C LEU A 97 -3.66 2.51 -2.04
N VAL A 98 -3.38 3.53 -2.84
CA VAL A 98 -2.47 4.61 -2.43
C VAL A 98 -3.11 5.97 -2.68
N MET A 99 -3.13 6.80 -1.64
CA MET A 99 -3.45 8.23 -1.72
C MET A 99 -2.49 9.06 -0.89
N SER A 100 -2.55 10.38 -1.00
CA SER A 100 -1.74 11.30 -0.20
C SER A 100 -2.59 12.08 0.80
N ALA A 101 -2.03 12.39 1.97
CA ALA A 101 -2.65 13.33 2.92
C ALA A 101 -2.49 14.79 2.49
N SER A 102 -1.57 15.07 1.57
CA SER A 102 -1.24 16.39 1.03
C SER A 102 -1.72 16.53 -0.42
N ASP A 103 -2.32 17.64 -0.75
CA ASP A 103 -2.81 17.94 -2.10
C ASP A 103 -1.65 18.04 -3.10
N SER A 104 -0.60 18.81 -2.75
CA SER A 104 0.55 19.03 -3.62
C SER A 104 1.29 17.72 -3.93
N HIS A 105 1.49 16.86 -2.94
CA HIS A 105 2.11 15.55 -3.16
C HIS A 105 1.17 14.62 -3.95
N GLY A 106 -0.13 14.64 -3.66
CA GLY A 106 -1.12 13.87 -4.42
C GLY A 106 -1.12 14.24 -5.91
N LEU A 107 -1.15 15.53 -6.22
CA LEU A 107 -1.08 16.04 -7.59
C LEU A 107 0.24 15.70 -8.28
N ALA A 108 1.37 15.84 -7.58
CA ALA A 108 2.69 15.56 -8.14
C ALA A 108 2.92 14.08 -8.43
N ASN A 109 2.49 13.19 -7.53
CA ASN A 109 2.80 11.77 -7.58
C ASN A 109 1.69 10.93 -8.24
N LEU A 110 0.42 11.22 -7.92
CA LEU A 110 -0.74 10.45 -8.37
C LEU A 110 -1.58 11.20 -9.42
N ARG A 111 -1.30 12.49 -9.65
CA ARG A 111 -2.09 13.42 -10.46
C ARG A 111 -3.55 13.55 -9.98
N MET A 112 -3.75 13.43 -8.69
CA MET A 112 -5.06 13.48 -8.03
C MET A 112 -4.97 14.17 -6.69
N THR A 113 -6.05 14.87 -6.32
CA THR A 113 -6.26 15.31 -4.95
C THR A 113 -6.71 14.14 -4.06
N PRO A 114 -6.68 14.30 -2.72
CA PRO A 114 -7.26 13.33 -1.81
C PRO A 114 -8.72 13.01 -2.13
N GLU A 115 -9.53 14.01 -2.46
CA GLU A 115 -10.94 13.85 -2.82
C GLU A 115 -11.12 13.00 -4.08
N GLN A 116 -10.35 13.28 -5.12
CA GLN A 116 -10.36 12.49 -6.36
C GLN A 116 -9.87 11.05 -6.14
N SER A 117 -8.95 10.84 -5.20
CA SER A 117 -8.50 9.50 -4.82
C SER A 117 -9.61 8.71 -4.13
N LEU A 118 -10.36 9.34 -3.20
CA LEU A 118 -11.49 8.71 -2.53
C LEU A 118 -12.62 8.36 -3.51
N GLU A 119 -12.95 9.25 -4.44
CA GLU A 119 -13.93 8.96 -5.51
C GLU A 119 -13.51 7.72 -6.34
N ARG A 120 -12.25 7.65 -6.76
CA ARG A 120 -11.71 6.51 -7.51
C ARG A 120 -11.74 5.21 -6.71
N PHE A 121 -11.53 5.27 -5.40
CA PHE A 121 -11.54 4.08 -4.55
C PHE A 121 -12.93 3.44 -4.47
N THR A 122 -13.99 4.21 -4.60
CA THR A 122 -15.36 3.68 -4.65
C THR A 122 -15.52 2.64 -5.77
N ASP A 123 -15.01 2.93 -6.97
CA ASP A 123 -15.08 2.01 -8.12
C ASP A 123 -14.24 0.75 -7.88
N ILE A 124 -13.06 0.90 -7.24
CA ILE A 124 -12.19 -0.23 -6.93
C ILE A 124 -12.84 -1.13 -5.87
N LEU A 125 -13.39 -0.53 -4.81
CA LEU A 125 -14.05 -1.27 -3.73
C LEU A 125 -15.26 -2.03 -4.25
N ALA A 126 -16.07 -1.43 -5.12
CA ALA A 126 -17.16 -2.14 -5.78
C ALA A 126 -16.67 -3.36 -6.59
N ALA A 127 -15.51 -3.26 -7.25
CA ALA A 127 -14.92 -4.37 -7.99
C ALA A 127 -14.37 -5.49 -7.08
N THR A 128 -14.10 -5.20 -5.81
CA THR A 128 -13.62 -6.21 -4.83
C THR A 128 -14.75 -6.95 -4.10
N GLU A 129 -15.99 -6.47 -4.20
CA GLU A 129 -17.13 -7.09 -3.52
C GLU A 129 -17.27 -8.58 -3.89
N GLY A 130 -17.42 -9.42 -2.86
CA GLY A 130 -17.60 -10.86 -3.03
C GLY A 130 -16.35 -11.66 -3.43
N ASN A 131 -15.18 -11.01 -3.65
CA ASN A 131 -13.95 -11.69 -4.02
C ASN A 131 -13.13 -12.19 -2.81
N GLY A 132 -13.45 -11.76 -1.59
CA GLY A 132 -12.74 -12.16 -0.37
C GLY A 132 -11.31 -11.62 -0.27
N VAL A 133 -10.94 -10.64 -1.11
CA VAL A 133 -9.65 -9.95 -1.04
C VAL A 133 -9.71 -8.87 0.02
N PHE A 134 -8.65 -8.76 0.84
CA PHE A 134 -8.53 -7.70 1.83
C PHE A 134 -8.11 -6.39 1.17
N VAL A 135 -8.73 -5.27 1.52
CA VAL A 135 -8.39 -3.96 0.96
C VAL A 135 -7.77 -3.06 2.02
N ASN A 136 -6.49 -2.76 1.80
CA ASN A 136 -5.71 -1.79 2.59
C ASN A 136 -5.55 -0.48 1.82
N ALA A 137 -5.45 0.64 2.52
CA ALA A 137 -5.08 1.92 1.93
C ALA A 137 -3.83 2.51 2.59
N SER A 138 -2.84 2.82 1.77
CA SER A 138 -1.63 3.54 2.16
C SER A 138 -1.84 5.04 2.02
N LEU A 139 -1.75 5.75 3.14
CA LEU A 139 -1.84 7.21 3.21
C LEU A 139 -0.45 7.81 3.24
N SER A 140 0.04 8.22 2.08
CA SER A 140 1.34 8.88 1.92
C SER A 140 1.37 10.23 2.65
N THR A 141 2.56 10.67 3.03
CA THR A 141 2.80 11.96 3.70
C THR A 141 2.07 12.14 5.04
N SER A 142 1.74 11.03 5.73
CA SER A 142 1.03 11.07 7.02
C SER A 142 1.78 11.79 8.12
N PHE A 143 3.10 11.94 7.99
CA PHE A 143 3.97 12.59 8.98
C PHE A 143 4.55 13.91 8.50
N GLY A 144 4.34 14.26 7.24
CA GLY A 144 4.80 15.49 6.63
C GLY A 144 4.96 15.38 5.12
N CYS A 145 4.93 16.50 4.44
CA CYS A 145 4.95 16.61 2.99
C CYS A 145 6.19 17.37 2.52
N PRO A 146 6.90 16.92 1.48
CA PRO A 146 8.08 17.61 0.95
C PRO A 146 7.74 18.95 0.28
N PHE A 147 6.47 19.17 -0.09
CA PHE A 147 6.01 20.40 -0.74
C PHE A 147 5.32 21.36 0.23
N GLU A 148 4.51 20.83 1.16
CA GLU A 148 3.67 21.63 2.07
C GLU A 148 4.24 21.72 3.49
N GLY A 149 5.29 20.94 3.80
CA GLY A 149 5.87 20.87 5.14
C GLY A 149 5.01 20.03 6.11
N ALA A 150 4.64 20.60 7.24
CA ALA A 150 3.87 19.87 8.25
C ALA A 150 2.46 19.51 7.76
N VAL A 151 2.08 18.25 7.89
CA VAL A 151 0.72 17.77 7.66
C VAL A 151 0.02 17.65 9.02
N PRO A 152 -1.10 18.38 9.22
CA PRO A 152 -1.83 18.35 10.49
C PRO A 152 -2.35 16.95 10.81
N GLN A 153 -2.14 16.46 12.02
CA GLN A 153 -2.66 15.15 12.45
C GLN A 153 -4.18 15.04 12.25
N ALA A 154 -4.93 16.12 12.47
CA ALA A 154 -6.37 16.15 12.25
C ALA A 154 -6.76 15.81 10.79
N ARG A 155 -5.95 16.26 9.80
CA ARG A 155 -6.16 15.93 8.38
C ARG A 155 -5.91 14.46 8.11
N VAL A 156 -4.89 13.87 8.71
CA VAL A 156 -4.62 12.42 8.59
C VAL A 156 -5.78 11.61 9.16
N LEU A 157 -6.25 11.96 10.36
CA LEU A 157 -7.38 11.27 11.02
C LEU A 157 -8.69 11.40 10.23
N GLU A 158 -9.00 12.59 9.68
CA GLU A 158 -10.15 12.81 8.79
C GLU A 158 -10.10 11.87 7.57
N LEU A 159 -8.94 11.76 6.93
CA LEU A 159 -8.79 10.88 5.76
C LEU A 159 -8.88 9.40 6.12
N VAL A 160 -8.36 8.99 7.28
CA VAL A 160 -8.53 7.63 7.81
C VAL A 160 -10.01 7.32 8.02
N GLU A 161 -10.76 8.22 8.66
CA GLU A 161 -12.21 8.06 8.87
C GLU A 161 -12.95 7.88 7.54
N ARG A 162 -12.66 8.72 6.55
CA ARG A 162 -13.28 8.66 5.22
C ARG A 162 -12.94 7.37 4.47
N LEU A 163 -11.69 6.89 4.55
CA LEU A 163 -11.28 5.61 3.97
C LEU A 163 -12.04 4.43 4.59
N LEU A 164 -12.13 4.40 5.91
CA LEU A 164 -12.88 3.36 6.63
C LEU A 164 -14.39 3.42 6.32
N ALA A 165 -14.95 4.63 6.21
CA ALA A 165 -16.35 4.82 5.83
C ALA A 165 -16.66 4.34 4.39
N LEU A 166 -15.67 4.34 3.49
CA LEU A 166 -15.78 3.77 2.15
C LEU A 166 -15.74 2.23 2.13
N GLY A 167 -15.29 1.58 3.23
CA GLY A 167 -15.17 0.13 3.31
C GLY A 167 -13.73 -0.40 3.17
N VAL A 168 -12.72 0.48 3.26
CA VAL A 168 -11.32 0.04 3.40
C VAL A 168 -11.14 -0.69 4.74
N GLU A 169 -10.48 -1.83 4.74
CA GLU A 169 -10.39 -2.73 5.91
C GLU A 169 -9.13 -2.52 6.74
N GLY A 170 -8.06 -1.99 6.12
CA GLY A 170 -6.78 -1.69 6.79
C GLY A 170 -6.17 -0.38 6.32
N ILE A 171 -5.36 0.24 7.18
CA ILE A 171 -4.70 1.52 6.89
C ILE A 171 -3.19 1.39 7.09
N THR A 172 -2.43 1.91 6.13
CA THR A 172 -0.98 2.10 6.27
C THR A 172 -0.65 3.58 6.34
N LEU A 173 -0.06 4.02 7.44
CA LEU A 173 0.42 5.39 7.62
C LEU A 173 1.87 5.48 7.14
N CYS A 174 2.14 6.28 6.10
CA CYS A 174 3.45 6.32 5.46
C CYS A 174 4.23 7.60 5.82
N ASP A 175 5.46 7.41 6.28
CA ASP A 175 6.50 8.44 6.31
C ASP A 175 7.24 8.44 4.97
N THR A 176 6.60 9.00 3.97
CA THR A 176 7.03 8.92 2.56
C THR A 176 8.41 9.52 2.31
N THR A 177 8.87 10.42 3.14
CA THR A 177 10.12 11.18 2.95
C THR A 177 11.11 11.06 4.12
N GLY A 178 10.85 10.17 5.07
CA GLY A 178 11.75 9.90 6.20
C GLY A 178 11.91 11.08 7.17
N ILE A 179 10.85 11.88 7.34
CA ILE A 179 10.89 13.09 8.19
C ILE A 179 10.15 12.95 9.52
N ALA A 180 9.53 11.80 9.76
CA ALA A 180 8.84 11.52 11.01
C ALA A 180 9.81 11.47 12.19
N ASN A 181 9.37 11.98 13.35
CA ASN A 181 10.08 11.78 14.60
C ASN A 181 9.29 10.84 15.53
N PRO A 182 9.95 10.18 16.49
CA PRO A 182 9.31 9.17 17.35
C PRO A 182 8.09 9.68 18.12
N ASP A 183 8.10 10.93 18.58
CA ASP A 183 7.00 11.51 19.33
C ASP A 183 5.77 11.77 18.43
N GLN A 184 5.98 12.24 17.20
CA GLN A 184 4.93 12.39 16.20
C GLN A 184 4.31 11.04 15.84
N VAL A 185 5.14 10.02 15.65
CA VAL A 185 4.67 8.65 15.37
C VAL A 185 3.83 8.12 16.53
N ALA A 186 4.32 8.23 17.76
CA ALA A 186 3.61 7.77 18.94
C ALA A 186 2.22 8.42 19.07
N ARG A 187 2.13 9.76 18.95
CA ARG A 187 0.85 10.50 19.04
C ARG A 187 -0.15 10.08 17.96
N LEU A 188 0.30 9.95 16.71
CA LEU A 188 -0.58 9.55 15.61
C LEU A 188 -1.07 8.11 15.80
N CYS A 189 -0.20 7.19 16.19
CA CYS A 189 -0.55 5.79 16.48
C CYS A 189 -1.55 5.69 17.65
N GLU A 190 -1.34 6.45 18.71
CA GLU A 190 -2.26 6.51 19.85
C GLU A 190 -3.65 6.97 19.42
N SER A 191 -3.72 8.03 18.62
CA SER A 191 -4.96 8.61 18.12
C SER A 191 -5.73 7.64 17.21
N VAL A 192 -5.04 6.98 16.28
CA VAL A 192 -5.67 5.99 15.38
C VAL A 192 -6.17 4.79 16.18
N ARG A 193 -5.36 4.25 17.09
CA ARG A 193 -5.77 3.10 17.92
C ARG A 193 -6.91 3.40 18.87
N SER A 194 -7.00 4.60 19.40
CA SER A 194 -8.09 5.00 20.32
C SER A 194 -9.40 5.17 19.56
N GLN A 195 -9.38 5.68 18.34
CA GLN A 195 -10.59 5.92 17.54
C GLN A 195 -11.07 4.65 16.81
N TRP A 196 -10.15 3.83 16.32
CA TRP A 196 -10.47 2.62 15.55
C TRP A 196 -9.70 1.39 16.06
N PRO A 197 -9.98 0.93 17.30
CA PRO A 197 -9.20 -0.12 17.98
C PRO A 197 -9.25 -1.48 17.29
N ALA A 198 -10.27 -1.74 16.47
CA ALA A 198 -10.42 -2.99 15.73
C ALA A 198 -9.80 -2.98 14.34
N THR A 199 -9.44 -1.80 13.80
CA THR A 199 -8.87 -1.66 12.47
C THR A 199 -7.40 -2.06 12.48
N PRO A 200 -6.95 -2.99 11.61
CA PRO A 200 -5.54 -3.24 11.38
C PRO A 200 -4.87 -1.98 10.82
N PHE A 201 -3.74 -1.58 11.39
CA PHE A 201 -2.95 -0.54 10.78
C PHE A 201 -1.46 -0.86 10.77
N THR A 202 -0.80 -0.37 9.76
CA THR A 202 0.63 -0.59 9.46
C THR A 202 1.34 0.76 9.43
N LEU A 203 2.63 0.75 9.71
CA LEU A 203 3.52 1.88 9.52
C LEU A 203 4.52 1.56 8.40
N HIS A 204 4.73 2.50 7.50
CA HIS A 204 5.72 2.39 6.43
C HIS A 204 6.66 3.59 6.52
N PHE A 205 7.92 3.32 6.83
CA PHE A 205 8.95 4.35 7.00
C PHE A 205 9.98 4.29 5.88
N HIS A 206 10.43 5.48 5.47
CA HIS A 206 11.64 5.68 4.67
C HIS A 206 12.73 6.35 5.51
N ASN A 207 13.97 6.30 5.04
CA ASN A 207 15.14 6.97 5.62
C ASN A 207 15.86 7.84 4.57
#